data_143ec25747340d4f537f402e2718224e
#
_entry.id   143ec25747340d4f537f402e2718224e
#
_cell.length_a   1.000
_cell.length_b   1.000
_cell.length_c   1.000
_cell.angle_alpha   90.00
_cell.angle_beta   90.00
_cell.angle_gamma   90.00
#
_symmetry.space_group_name_H-M   'P 1'
#
loop_
_entity.id
_entity.type
_entity.pdbx_description
1 polymer ?
#
loop_
_entity_poly.entity_id
_entity_poly.type
_entity_poly.pdbx_seq_one_letter_code
_entity_poly.pdbx_strand_id
1 'polypeptide(L)'
;MYKSALDCDSSIADIFRRKKFLKEFRRSHPGYFEPIGTMIFCGSQGSGKTLSAVNYVCNVLRDFPLALLVTNVKITDYPFNTGYSVDKAGVCHLFDLATKEELQFNDLGNYGHGRVIEYDGLDTLKYICNSYFGVIYLIDELHLELNSLESKNIDIDVMTEISQQRKQRKHIVGTSQVYMRLAKPLREQIFDVVLCKKYFGFLQFNKVIDGETATEKDGKLQCTVKKHCIWIHKPSYYQRYDTFAKMKRYNKEWQGHKHEPSSTFNFTVKGSDSK
;
A
#
# COMPACT_ATOMS: atom_id res chain seq x y z
N MET A 1 -40.23 -25.44 -13.81
CA MET A 1 -38.81 -25.15 -13.96
C MET A 1 -38.35 -24.43 -12.69
N TYR A 2 -37.60 -25.12 -11.83
CA TYR A 2 -37.00 -24.44 -10.65
C TYR A 2 -35.94 -23.45 -11.15
N LYS A 3 -36.12 -22.15 -10.86
CA LYS A 3 -35.02 -21.19 -11.00
C LYS A 3 -33.86 -21.66 -10.11
N SER A 4 -32.64 -21.65 -10.62
CA SER A 4 -31.48 -21.94 -9.81
C SER A 4 -31.44 -20.95 -8.64
N ALA A 5 -31.02 -21.37 -7.46
CA ALA A 5 -30.82 -20.48 -6.31
C ALA A 5 -29.78 -19.37 -6.58
N LEU A 6 -29.02 -19.49 -7.67
CA LEU A 6 -28.05 -18.49 -8.16
C LEU A 6 -28.70 -17.44 -9.09
N ASP A 7 -29.92 -17.71 -9.60
CA ASP A 7 -30.62 -16.77 -10.47
C ASP A 7 -31.29 -15.68 -9.63
N CYS A 8 -30.78 -14.48 -9.68
CA CYS A 8 -31.38 -13.30 -9.07
C CYS A 8 -32.28 -12.61 -10.10
N ASP A 9 -33.51 -12.29 -9.70
CA ASP A 9 -34.38 -11.44 -10.52
C ASP A 9 -33.78 -10.03 -10.60
N SER A 10 -33.30 -9.63 -11.76
CA SER A 10 -32.77 -8.30 -12.00
C SER A 10 -33.36 -7.70 -13.27
N SER A 11 -33.61 -6.40 -13.23
CA SER A 11 -34.13 -5.63 -14.37
C SER A 11 -33.22 -4.43 -14.66
N ILE A 12 -33.36 -3.86 -15.86
CA ILE A 12 -32.65 -2.62 -16.21
C ILE A 12 -33.00 -1.50 -15.21
N ALA A 13 -34.21 -1.50 -14.67
CA ALA A 13 -34.65 -0.55 -13.65
C ALA A 13 -33.79 -0.64 -12.36
N ASP A 14 -33.25 -1.81 -12.03
CA ASP A 14 -32.43 -2.01 -10.82
C ASP A 14 -31.07 -1.33 -10.95
N ILE A 15 -30.57 -1.13 -12.17
CA ILE A 15 -29.35 -0.34 -12.41
C ILE A 15 -29.60 1.13 -12.00
N PHE A 16 -30.76 1.68 -12.33
CA PHE A 16 -31.12 3.05 -11.96
C PHE A 16 -31.40 3.18 -10.46
N ARG A 17 -32.10 2.18 -9.86
CA ARG A 17 -32.32 2.11 -8.42
C ARG A 17 -30.99 2.05 -7.65
N ARG A 18 -30.05 1.23 -8.09
CA ARG A 18 -28.71 1.14 -7.51
C ARG A 18 -27.97 2.47 -7.61
N LYS A 19 -27.99 3.14 -8.76
CA LYS A 19 -27.34 4.46 -8.91
C LYS A 19 -27.95 5.50 -7.97
N LYS A 20 -29.27 5.51 -7.83
CA LYS A 20 -29.99 6.39 -6.91
C LYS A 20 -29.60 6.09 -5.46
N PHE A 21 -29.63 4.82 -5.05
CA PHE A 21 -29.21 4.36 -3.72
C PHE A 21 -27.78 4.77 -3.40
N LEU A 22 -26.82 4.52 -4.30
CA LEU A 22 -25.43 4.91 -4.09
C LEU A 22 -25.25 6.41 -3.92
N LYS A 23 -26.02 7.22 -4.68
CA LYS A 23 -26.00 8.68 -4.55
C LYS A 23 -26.55 9.14 -3.21
N GLU A 24 -27.64 8.55 -2.74
CA GLU A 24 -28.23 8.83 -1.43
C GLU A 24 -27.31 8.36 -0.29
N PHE A 25 -26.74 7.16 -0.42
CA PHE A 25 -25.77 6.62 0.54
C PHE A 25 -24.55 7.53 0.71
N ARG A 26 -23.95 8.01 -0.38
CA ARG A 26 -22.81 8.95 -0.34
C ARG A 26 -23.18 10.28 0.33
N ARG A 27 -24.41 10.73 0.16
CA ARG A 27 -24.90 11.96 0.82
C ARG A 27 -25.09 11.78 2.34
N SER A 28 -25.56 10.60 2.75
CA SER A 28 -25.80 10.30 4.16
C SER A 28 -24.54 9.87 4.91
N HIS A 29 -23.47 9.48 4.16
CA HIS A 29 -22.19 9.05 4.73
C HIS A 29 -21.02 9.86 4.13
N PRO A 30 -20.89 11.13 4.47
CA PRO A 30 -19.80 11.97 3.98
C PRO A 30 -18.46 11.41 4.48
N GLY A 31 -17.50 11.29 3.58
CA GLY A 31 -16.18 10.73 3.90
C GLY A 31 -16.09 9.20 3.88
N TYR A 32 -17.17 8.50 3.49
CA TYR A 32 -17.13 7.05 3.30
C TYR A 32 -16.07 6.64 2.27
N PHE A 33 -15.11 5.83 2.73
CA PHE A 33 -13.96 5.43 1.94
C PHE A 33 -14.35 4.34 0.94
N GLU A 34 -14.28 4.66 -0.35
CA GLU A 34 -14.65 3.74 -1.44
C GLU A 34 -13.51 2.88 -1.97
N PRO A 35 -12.24 3.37 -2.04
CA PRO A 35 -11.13 2.57 -2.53
C PRO A 35 -10.90 1.34 -1.65
N ILE A 36 -10.80 0.19 -2.27
CA ILE A 36 -10.61 -1.10 -1.58
C ILE A 36 -9.73 -2.01 -2.44
N GLY A 37 -9.22 -3.05 -1.81
CA GLY A 37 -8.42 -4.05 -2.51
C GLY A 37 -6.95 -3.73 -2.46
N THR A 38 -6.15 -4.68 -2.96
CA THR A 38 -4.71 -4.54 -3.09
C THR A 38 -4.36 -4.17 -4.52
N MET A 39 -3.60 -3.09 -4.69
CA MET A 39 -3.08 -2.61 -5.97
C MET A 39 -1.56 -2.59 -5.96
N ILE A 40 -0.93 -3.17 -6.97
CA ILE A 40 0.53 -3.26 -7.04
C ILE A 40 1.05 -2.57 -8.31
N PHE A 41 1.94 -1.61 -8.12
CA PHE A 41 2.67 -0.96 -9.21
C PHE A 41 3.96 -1.71 -9.50
N CYS A 42 4.05 -2.34 -10.68
CA CYS A 42 5.17 -3.15 -11.10
C CYS A 42 5.95 -2.51 -12.24
N GLY A 43 7.27 -2.69 -12.23
CA GLY A 43 8.15 -2.25 -13.30
C GLY A 43 9.60 -2.24 -12.89
N SER A 44 10.49 -2.20 -13.88
CA SER A 44 11.94 -2.12 -13.66
C SER A 44 12.34 -0.87 -12.89
N GLN A 45 13.58 -0.83 -12.42
CA GLN A 45 14.12 0.38 -11.80
C GLN A 45 14.03 1.56 -12.79
N GLY A 46 13.62 2.73 -12.31
CA GLY A 46 13.45 3.92 -13.13
C GLY A 46 12.19 3.94 -14.01
N SER A 47 11.31 2.93 -13.96
CA SER A 47 10.06 2.88 -14.75
C SER A 47 8.95 3.83 -14.27
N GLY A 48 9.16 4.56 -13.16
CA GLY A 48 8.18 5.48 -12.59
C GLY A 48 7.10 4.81 -11.70
N LYS A 49 7.34 3.58 -11.21
CA LYS A 49 6.39 2.86 -10.34
C LYS A 49 6.08 3.61 -9.05
N THR A 50 7.11 4.00 -8.28
CA THR A 50 6.94 4.74 -7.02
C THR A 50 6.26 6.08 -7.25
N LEU A 51 6.69 6.84 -8.29
CA LEU A 51 6.04 8.10 -8.66
C LEU A 51 4.56 7.93 -9.00
N SER A 52 4.23 6.86 -9.75
CA SER A 52 2.84 6.55 -10.11
C SER A 52 2.00 6.16 -8.88
N ALA A 53 2.57 5.37 -7.95
CA ALA A 53 1.92 4.97 -6.71
C ALA A 53 1.69 6.18 -5.78
N VAL A 54 2.70 7.01 -5.56
CA VAL A 54 2.57 8.25 -4.77
C VAL A 54 1.53 9.18 -5.36
N ASN A 55 1.58 9.42 -6.69
CA ASN A 55 0.61 10.29 -7.35
C ASN A 55 -0.83 9.74 -7.23
N TYR A 56 -1.00 8.44 -7.35
CA TYR A 56 -2.28 7.78 -7.13
C TYR A 56 -2.79 7.99 -5.70
N VAL A 57 -1.96 7.71 -4.69
CA VAL A 57 -2.32 7.85 -3.27
C VAL A 57 -2.64 9.30 -2.91
N CYS A 58 -1.85 10.28 -3.39
CA CYS A 58 -2.15 11.70 -3.18
C CYS A 58 -3.51 12.11 -3.77
N ASN A 59 -3.89 11.54 -4.93
CA ASN A 59 -5.21 11.80 -5.51
C ASN A 59 -6.33 11.17 -4.66
N VAL A 60 -6.13 9.94 -4.17
CA VAL A 60 -7.10 9.28 -3.28
C VAL A 60 -7.26 10.06 -1.98
N LEU A 61 -6.16 10.52 -1.34
CA LEU A 61 -6.23 11.33 -0.12
C LEU A 61 -6.92 12.68 -0.32
N ARG A 62 -6.76 13.28 -1.50
CA ARG A 62 -7.50 14.52 -1.84
C ARG A 62 -9.01 14.28 -1.91
N ASP A 63 -9.41 13.13 -2.48
CA ASP A 63 -10.82 12.78 -2.62
C ASP A 63 -11.40 12.22 -1.29
N PHE A 64 -10.56 11.63 -0.44
CA PHE A 64 -10.90 11.05 0.87
C PHE A 64 -9.99 11.59 1.97
N PRO A 65 -10.12 12.87 2.35
CA PRO A 65 -9.16 13.54 3.23
C PRO A 65 -9.19 13.05 4.69
N LEU A 66 -10.22 12.30 5.08
CA LEU A 66 -10.37 11.70 6.42
C LEU A 66 -9.75 10.29 6.52
N ALA A 67 -9.26 9.74 5.40
CA ALA A 67 -8.56 8.47 5.41
C ALA A 67 -7.19 8.60 6.10
N LEU A 68 -6.81 7.59 6.89
CA LEU A 68 -5.45 7.49 7.41
C LEU A 68 -4.49 7.04 6.31
N LEU A 69 -3.30 7.60 6.29
CA LEU A 69 -2.21 7.12 5.46
C LEU A 69 -1.16 6.41 6.34
N VAL A 70 -0.81 5.19 5.98
CA VAL A 70 0.30 4.43 6.56
C VAL A 70 1.32 4.18 5.45
N THR A 71 2.55 4.67 5.60
CA THR A 71 3.52 4.59 4.50
C THR A 71 4.96 4.58 4.97
N ASN A 72 5.82 3.90 4.20
CA ASN A 72 7.28 3.96 4.34
C ASN A 72 7.92 5.01 3.40
N VAL A 73 7.10 5.73 2.61
CA VAL A 73 7.55 6.79 1.70
C VAL A 73 7.33 8.16 2.34
N LYS A 74 8.38 8.98 2.43
CA LYS A 74 8.25 10.37 2.87
C LYS A 74 7.59 11.21 1.78
N ILE A 75 6.34 11.59 1.99
CA ILE A 75 5.57 12.43 1.07
C ILE A 75 5.56 13.86 1.60
N THR A 76 5.98 14.82 0.79
CA THR A 76 6.12 16.24 1.19
C THR A 76 4.80 16.86 1.63
N ASP A 77 3.73 16.59 0.87
CA ASP A 77 2.40 17.13 1.14
C ASP A 77 1.71 16.42 2.34
N TYR A 78 2.25 15.28 2.77
CA TYR A 78 1.70 14.42 3.82
C TYR A 78 2.82 13.95 4.75
N PRO A 79 3.36 14.85 5.60
CA PRO A 79 4.43 14.50 6.54
C PRO A 79 3.92 13.58 7.64
N PHE A 80 4.81 12.75 8.17
CA PHE A 80 4.51 11.92 9.34
C PHE A 80 4.14 12.81 10.54
N ASN A 81 2.95 12.66 11.05
CA ASN A 81 2.40 13.46 12.15
C ASN A 81 1.69 12.64 13.22
N THR A 82 1.52 11.34 12.97
CA THR A 82 0.75 10.46 13.86
C THR A 82 1.60 9.23 14.18
N GLY A 83 1.70 8.92 15.47
CA GLY A 83 2.28 7.68 15.96
C GLY A 83 1.18 6.72 16.42
N TYR A 84 1.56 5.46 16.67
CA TYR A 84 0.65 4.49 17.26
C TYR A 84 1.36 3.67 18.34
N SER A 85 0.59 3.13 19.25
CA SER A 85 1.03 2.13 20.22
C SER A 85 -0.06 1.08 20.39
N VAL A 86 0.34 -0.13 20.71
CA VAL A 86 -0.59 -1.24 20.96
C VAL A 86 -0.47 -1.64 22.42
N ASP A 87 -1.59 -1.66 23.13
CA ASP A 87 -1.63 -2.07 24.52
C ASP A 87 -1.55 -3.61 24.69
N LYS A 88 -1.52 -4.08 25.94
CA LYS A 88 -1.47 -5.52 26.25
C LYS A 88 -2.74 -6.28 25.83
N ALA A 89 -3.83 -5.57 25.60
CA ALA A 89 -5.09 -6.14 25.13
C ALA A 89 -5.17 -6.17 23.59
N GLY A 90 -4.15 -5.65 22.89
CA GLY A 90 -4.12 -5.57 21.43
C GLY A 90 -4.87 -4.36 20.85
N VAL A 91 -5.26 -3.40 21.69
CA VAL A 91 -5.94 -2.18 21.25
C VAL A 91 -4.90 -1.17 20.76
N CYS A 92 -5.16 -0.60 19.59
CA CYS A 92 -4.30 0.42 19.00
C CYS A 92 -4.73 1.82 19.44
N HIS A 93 -3.78 2.57 19.97
CA HIS A 93 -3.92 3.97 20.36
C HIS A 93 -3.11 4.83 19.42
N LEU A 94 -3.72 5.84 18.82
CA LEU A 94 -3.04 6.82 17.98
C LEU A 94 -2.73 8.08 18.79
N PHE A 95 -1.59 8.69 18.52
CA PHE A 95 -1.18 9.93 19.17
C PHE A 95 -0.54 10.91 18.19
N ASP A 96 -0.70 12.18 18.45
CA ASP A 96 -0.04 13.23 17.66
C ASP A 96 1.46 13.28 18.00
N LEU A 97 2.32 13.26 16.98
CA LEU A 97 3.78 13.22 17.18
C LEU A 97 4.33 14.54 17.78
N ALA A 98 3.67 15.66 17.52
CA ALA A 98 4.10 16.98 18.02
C ALA A 98 3.67 17.22 19.46
N THR A 99 2.39 16.97 19.79
CA THR A 99 1.83 17.23 21.14
C THR A 99 2.01 16.04 22.08
N LYS A 100 2.22 14.84 21.56
CA LYS A 100 2.24 13.56 22.28
C LYS A 100 0.91 13.20 22.94
N GLU A 101 -0.15 13.90 22.59
CA GLU A 101 -1.50 13.63 23.08
C GLU A 101 -2.14 12.49 22.29
N GLU A 102 -2.93 11.67 22.99
CA GLU A 102 -3.70 10.61 22.37
C GLU A 102 -4.82 11.21 21.52
N LEU A 103 -4.93 10.72 20.28
CA LEU A 103 -5.95 11.14 19.36
C LEU A 103 -7.25 10.40 19.66
N GLN A 104 -8.28 11.18 19.98
CA GLN A 104 -9.63 10.65 20.17
C GLN A 104 -10.42 10.77 18.86
N PHE A 105 -11.38 9.89 18.66
CA PHE A 105 -12.38 10.09 17.61
C PHE A 105 -13.16 11.39 17.89
N ASN A 106 -13.30 12.19 16.86
CA ASN A 106 -14.20 13.34 16.90
C ASN A 106 -15.68 12.85 16.87
N ASP A 107 -16.64 13.80 16.99
CA ASP A 107 -18.08 13.50 16.98
C ASP A 107 -18.54 12.72 15.72
N LEU A 108 -17.78 12.80 14.63
CA LEU A 108 -18.04 12.08 13.40
C LEU A 108 -17.40 10.67 13.38
N GLY A 109 -16.66 10.29 14.41
CA GLY A 109 -16.05 8.98 14.58
C GLY A 109 -14.77 8.79 13.73
N ASN A 110 -13.99 9.88 13.52
CA ASN A 110 -12.69 9.82 12.82
C ASN A 110 -11.61 10.64 13.55
N TYR A 111 -10.35 10.43 13.16
CA TYR A 111 -9.18 11.11 13.75
C TYR A 111 -8.85 12.49 13.14
N GLY A 112 -9.68 13.02 12.23
CA GLY A 112 -9.44 14.27 11.52
C GLY A 112 -8.68 14.11 10.21
N HIS A 113 -8.36 15.26 9.59
CA HIS A 113 -7.74 15.31 8.27
C HIS A 113 -6.23 15.08 8.32
N GLY A 114 -5.68 14.48 7.26
CA GLY A 114 -4.25 14.47 6.98
C GLY A 114 -3.41 13.69 8.00
N ARG A 115 -3.95 12.67 8.64
CA ARG A 115 -3.23 11.82 9.57
C ARG A 115 -2.35 10.81 8.83
N VAL A 116 -1.05 10.85 9.13
CA VAL A 116 -0.04 10.06 8.45
C VAL A 116 0.84 9.35 9.46
N ILE A 117 0.90 8.04 9.33
CA ILE A 117 1.63 7.13 10.23
C ILE A 117 2.82 6.55 9.45
N GLU A 118 4.00 6.54 10.05
CA GLU A 118 5.14 5.84 9.49
C GLU A 118 4.89 4.32 9.55
N TYR A 119 5.01 3.67 8.41
CA TYR A 119 4.92 2.22 8.32
C TYR A 119 6.18 1.59 8.91
N ASP A 120 6.04 0.66 9.84
CA ASP A 120 7.14 -0.02 10.53
C ASP A 120 7.10 -1.56 10.41
N GLY A 121 6.24 -2.07 9.53
CA GLY A 121 6.14 -3.49 9.23
C GLY A 121 4.71 -3.96 9.02
N LEU A 122 4.58 -5.24 8.60
CA LEU A 122 3.29 -5.85 8.25
C LEU A 122 2.29 -5.90 9.42
N ASP A 123 2.78 -5.86 10.66
CA ASP A 123 1.91 -5.87 11.83
C ASP A 123 1.02 -4.63 11.93
N THR A 124 1.41 -3.51 11.29
CA THR A 124 0.54 -2.31 11.18
C THR A 124 -0.80 -2.63 10.53
N LEU A 125 -0.83 -3.62 9.61
CA LEU A 125 -2.06 -4.07 8.98
C LEU A 125 -3.07 -4.66 9.95
N LYS A 126 -2.61 -5.21 11.10
CA LYS A 126 -3.47 -5.82 12.11
C LYS A 126 -4.14 -4.77 12.99
N TYR A 127 -3.42 -3.71 13.35
CA TYR A 127 -3.78 -2.82 14.44
C TYR A 127 -4.43 -1.53 13.97
N ILE A 128 -4.02 -0.97 12.83
CA ILE A 128 -4.50 0.35 12.41
C ILE A 128 -5.84 0.23 11.69
N CYS A 129 -6.85 0.86 12.26
CA CYS A 129 -8.21 0.92 11.74
C CYS A 129 -8.74 2.36 11.81
N ASN A 130 -9.66 2.72 10.92
CA ASN A 130 -10.29 4.05 10.86
C ASN A 130 -11.77 3.95 10.49
N SER A 131 -12.45 2.92 10.99
CA SER A 131 -13.87 2.69 10.73
C SER A 131 -14.19 2.79 9.21
N TYR A 132 -15.28 3.45 8.84
CA TYR A 132 -15.69 3.61 7.44
C TYR A 132 -14.92 4.70 6.67
N PHE A 133 -14.08 5.50 7.35
CA PHE A 133 -13.23 6.52 6.72
C PHE A 133 -11.97 5.93 6.08
N GLY A 134 -11.63 4.70 6.41
CA GLY A 134 -10.64 3.89 5.75
C GLY A 134 -9.18 4.21 6.06
N VAL A 135 -8.32 3.27 5.65
CA VAL A 135 -6.86 3.37 5.77
C VAL A 135 -6.23 3.05 4.42
N ILE A 136 -5.31 3.90 3.99
CA ILE A 136 -4.48 3.67 2.81
C ILE A 136 -3.10 3.25 3.28
N TYR A 137 -2.64 2.11 2.81
CA TYR A 137 -1.26 1.65 2.99
C TYR A 137 -0.51 1.92 1.69
N LEU A 138 0.56 2.72 1.73
CA LEU A 138 1.49 2.87 0.63
C LEU A 138 2.84 2.28 1.03
N ILE A 139 3.15 1.10 0.49
CA ILE A 139 4.36 0.36 0.83
C ILE A 139 5.22 0.24 -0.42
N ASP A 140 6.31 1.00 -0.47
CA ASP A 140 7.28 0.90 -1.55
C ASP A 140 8.16 -0.34 -1.34
N GLU A 141 8.50 -1.02 -2.45
CA GLU A 141 9.27 -2.28 -2.50
C GLU A 141 8.65 -3.40 -1.63
N LEU A 142 7.33 -3.56 -1.66
CA LEU A 142 6.56 -4.53 -0.86
C LEU A 142 7.10 -5.97 -0.96
N HIS A 143 7.75 -6.31 -2.08
CA HIS A 143 8.37 -7.62 -2.27
C HIS A 143 9.56 -7.91 -1.32
N LEU A 144 10.07 -6.91 -0.61
CA LEU A 144 11.11 -7.13 0.41
C LEU A 144 10.54 -7.79 1.68
N GLU A 145 9.26 -7.57 1.96
CA GLU A 145 8.57 -8.12 3.13
C GLU A 145 7.70 -9.33 2.79
N LEU A 146 7.02 -9.28 1.65
CA LEU A 146 6.14 -10.35 1.16
C LEU A 146 6.78 -11.06 -0.05
N ASN A 147 7.96 -11.64 0.16
CA ASN A 147 8.74 -12.31 -0.88
C ASN A 147 8.21 -13.73 -1.16
N SER A 148 8.23 -14.12 -2.43
CA SER A 148 7.87 -15.48 -2.84
C SER A 148 8.78 -16.56 -2.25
N LEU A 149 10.06 -16.26 -2.01
CA LEU A 149 11.04 -17.20 -1.43
C LEU A 149 10.80 -17.43 0.08
N GLU A 150 10.19 -16.46 0.76
CA GLU A 150 9.92 -16.50 2.20
C GLU A 150 8.42 -16.69 2.50
N SER A 151 7.64 -17.13 1.53
CA SER A 151 6.18 -17.22 1.64
C SER A 151 5.67 -18.10 2.79
N LYS A 152 6.49 -19.08 3.23
CA LYS A 152 6.16 -19.94 4.38
C LYS A 152 6.30 -19.23 5.74
N ASN A 153 7.04 -18.12 5.78
CA ASN A 153 7.30 -17.35 7.00
C ASN A 153 6.35 -16.16 7.17
N ILE A 154 5.43 -15.97 6.22
CA ILE A 154 4.43 -14.90 6.32
C ILE A 154 3.43 -15.28 7.40
N ASP A 155 3.20 -14.36 8.33
CA ASP A 155 2.22 -14.53 9.39
C ASP A 155 0.81 -14.73 8.82
N ILE A 156 0.13 -15.77 9.28
CA ILE A 156 -1.22 -16.11 8.86
C ILE A 156 -2.20 -14.97 9.19
N ASP A 157 -2.00 -14.29 10.33
CA ASP A 157 -2.85 -13.18 10.74
C ASP A 157 -2.74 -12.00 9.77
N VAL A 158 -1.52 -11.68 9.30
CA VAL A 158 -1.31 -10.66 8.25
C VAL A 158 -2.04 -11.03 6.96
N MET A 159 -1.96 -12.29 6.53
CA MET A 159 -2.67 -12.75 5.34
C MET A 159 -4.18 -12.71 5.52
N THR A 160 -4.67 -13.00 6.72
CA THR A 160 -6.08 -12.88 7.06
C THR A 160 -6.55 -11.43 6.97
N GLU A 161 -5.76 -10.48 7.48
CA GLU A 161 -6.04 -9.04 7.38
C GLU A 161 -6.09 -8.57 5.92
N ILE A 162 -5.11 -8.99 5.10
CA ILE A 162 -5.09 -8.67 3.67
C ILE A 162 -6.34 -9.24 2.97
N SER A 163 -6.76 -10.46 3.31
CA SER A 163 -7.97 -11.09 2.73
C SER A 163 -9.26 -10.38 3.15
N GLN A 164 -9.29 -9.82 4.35
CA GLN A 164 -10.45 -9.12 4.90
C GLN A 164 -10.41 -7.59 4.72
N GLN A 165 -9.39 -7.05 4.04
CA GLN A 165 -9.16 -5.61 3.85
C GLN A 165 -10.42 -4.85 3.39
N ARG A 166 -11.27 -5.46 2.55
CA ARG A 166 -12.52 -4.85 2.09
C ARG A 166 -13.48 -4.55 3.22
N LYS A 167 -13.59 -5.45 4.21
CA LYS A 167 -14.49 -5.28 5.36
C LYS A 167 -14.02 -4.16 6.27
N GLN A 168 -12.70 -3.99 6.37
CA GLN A 168 -12.06 -3.01 7.23
C GLN A 168 -11.75 -1.69 6.52
N ARG A 169 -12.19 -1.52 5.27
CA ARG A 169 -11.90 -0.33 4.46
C ARG A 169 -10.41 -0.02 4.34
N LYS A 170 -9.58 -1.05 4.22
CA LYS A 170 -8.16 -0.93 3.97
C LYS A 170 -7.86 -1.01 2.48
N HIS A 171 -7.09 -0.07 1.97
CA HIS A 171 -6.62 -0.06 0.58
C HIS A 171 -5.10 -0.17 0.57
N ILE A 172 -4.58 -1.28 0.07
CA ILE A 172 -3.14 -1.56 0.07
C ILE A 172 -2.58 -1.23 -1.30
N VAL A 173 -1.68 -0.27 -1.35
CA VAL A 173 -0.93 0.14 -2.55
C VAL A 173 0.52 -0.22 -2.35
N GLY A 174 1.02 -1.16 -3.12
CA GLY A 174 2.41 -1.59 -3.05
C GLY A 174 3.17 -1.29 -4.33
N THR A 175 4.51 -1.25 -4.25
CA THR A 175 5.34 -1.31 -5.43
C THR A 175 6.19 -2.59 -5.45
N SER A 176 6.55 -3.05 -6.63
CA SER A 176 7.45 -4.17 -6.81
C SER A 176 8.20 -4.06 -8.13
N GLN A 177 9.43 -4.54 -8.18
CA GLN A 177 10.16 -4.58 -9.46
C GLN A 177 9.57 -5.63 -10.40
N VAL A 178 9.20 -6.78 -9.87
CA VAL A 178 8.65 -7.91 -10.63
C VAL A 178 7.45 -8.47 -9.88
N TYR A 179 6.32 -8.63 -10.57
CA TYR A 179 5.10 -9.18 -9.99
C TYR A 179 5.31 -10.57 -9.35
N MET A 180 6.07 -11.44 -10.01
CA MET A 180 6.31 -12.82 -9.56
C MET A 180 7.21 -12.93 -8.33
N ARG A 181 7.89 -11.85 -7.93
CA ARG A 181 8.64 -11.81 -6.65
C ARG A 181 7.74 -11.71 -5.42
N LEU A 182 6.49 -11.31 -5.61
CA LEU A 182 5.50 -11.29 -4.53
C LEU A 182 5.08 -12.71 -4.17
N ALA A 183 4.88 -12.96 -2.87
CA ALA A 183 4.40 -14.24 -2.37
C ALA A 183 3.08 -14.65 -3.04
N LYS A 184 2.94 -15.95 -3.36
CA LYS A 184 1.75 -16.46 -4.03
C LYS A 184 0.46 -16.13 -3.28
N PRO A 185 0.36 -16.31 -1.93
CA PRO A 185 -0.86 -15.97 -1.21
C PRO A 185 -1.26 -14.50 -1.35
N LEU A 186 -0.27 -13.57 -1.41
CA LEU A 186 -0.56 -12.16 -1.67
C LEU A 186 -1.06 -11.94 -3.10
N ARG A 187 -0.43 -12.58 -4.10
CA ARG A 187 -0.82 -12.41 -5.50
C ARG A 187 -2.26 -12.80 -5.76
N GLU A 188 -2.77 -13.79 -5.05
CA GLU A 188 -4.17 -14.24 -5.10
C GLU A 188 -5.16 -13.21 -4.50
N GLN A 189 -4.67 -12.23 -3.73
CA GLN A 189 -5.46 -11.15 -3.14
C GLN A 189 -5.32 -9.80 -3.88
N ILE A 190 -4.49 -9.76 -4.94
CA ILE A 190 -4.28 -8.53 -5.71
C ILE A 190 -5.43 -8.34 -6.70
N PHE A 191 -6.09 -7.19 -6.56
CA PHE A 191 -7.19 -6.79 -7.43
C PHE A 191 -6.70 -6.16 -8.74
N ASP A 192 -5.74 -5.23 -8.64
CA ASP A 192 -5.16 -4.54 -9.80
C ASP A 192 -3.64 -4.60 -9.80
N VAL A 193 -3.05 -4.92 -10.94
CA VAL A 193 -1.61 -4.77 -11.17
C VAL A 193 -1.39 -3.68 -12.21
N VAL A 194 -0.58 -2.69 -11.86
CA VAL A 194 -0.24 -1.56 -12.73
C VAL A 194 1.17 -1.76 -13.27
N LEU A 195 1.28 -2.13 -14.53
CA LEU A 195 2.57 -2.26 -15.22
C LEU A 195 3.04 -0.89 -15.68
N CYS A 196 4.12 -0.40 -15.06
CA CYS A 196 4.67 0.93 -15.29
C CYS A 196 5.79 0.91 -16.31
N LYS A 197 5.70 1.78 -17.31
CA LYS A 197 6.78 2.07 -18.27
C LYS A 197 6.95 3.57 -18.43
N LYS A 198 8.20 4.01 -18.49
CA LYS A 198 8.54 5.39 -18.76
C LYS A 198 9.24 5.50 -20.11
N TYR A 199 8.77 6.40 -20.96
CA TYR A 199 9.34 6.69 -22.28
C TYR A 199 9.90 8.11 -22.29
N PHE A 200 10.97 8.32 -23.02
CA PHE A 200 11.63 9.64 -23.24
C PHE A 200 11.96 10.37 -21.91
N GLY A 201 12.01 9.67 -20.78
CA GLY A 201 12.30 10.27 -19.48
C GLY A 201 11.14 11.03 -18.82
N PHE A 202 10.07 11.35 -19.54
CA PHE A 202 8.95 12.17 -19.03
C PHE A 202 7.56 11.62 -19.33
N LEU A 203 7.40 10.70 -20.26
CA LEU A 203 6.09 10.15 -20.62
C LEU A 203 5.86 8.84 -19.86
N GLN A 204 4.90 8.83 -18.96
CA GLN A 204 4.48 7.65 -18.21
C GLN A 204 3.38 6.90 -18.94
N PHE A 205 3.58 5.61 -19.09
CA PHE A 205 2.58 4.68 -19.61
C PHE A 205 2.32 3.61 -18.57
N ASN A 206 1.13 3.60 -18.01
CA ASN A 206 0.67 2.64 -17.02
C ASN A 206 -0.42 1.75 -17.61
N LYS A 207 -0.17 0.44 -17.65
CA LYS A 207 -1.13 -0.56 -18.09
C LYS A 207 -1.72 -1.24 -16.87
N VAL A 208 -3.00 -1.03 -16.61
CA VAL A 208 -3.72 -1.68 -15.51
C VAL A 208 -4.27 -3.02 -16.01
N ILE A 209 -3.89 -4.08 -15.34
CA ILE A 209 -4.31 -5.45 -15.60
C ILE A 209 -5.07 -6.02 -14.42
N ASP A 210 -5.91 -6.99 -14.70
CA ASP A 210 -6.64 -7.71 -13.66
C ASP A 210 -5.71 -8.66 -12.91
N GLY A 211 -5.60 -8.49 -11.59
CA GLY A 211 -4.75 -9.32 -10.74
C GLY A 211 -5.19 -10.79 -10.70
N GLU A 212 -6.50 -11.04 -10.73
CA GLU A 212 -7.06 -12.40 -10.69
C GLU A 212 -6.72 -13.22 -11.94
N THR A 213 -6.60 -12.56 -13.11
CA THR A 213 -6.27 -13.21 -14.38
C THR A 213 -4.77 -13.23 -14.68
N ALA A 214 -3.96 -12.62 -13.81
CA ALA A 214 -2.52 -12.47 -14.00
C ALA A 214 -1.78 -13.80 -13.76
N THR A 215 -1.43 -14.50 -14.83
CA THR A 215 -0.68 -15.76 -14.80
C THR A 215 0.62 -15.62 -15.56
N GLU A 216 1.66 -16.35 -15.15
CA GLU A 216 2.91 -16.44 -15.91
C GLU A 216 2.88 -17.68 -16.79
N LYS A 217 3.13 -17.47 -18.08
CA LYS A 217 3.34 -18.54 -19.05
C LYS A 217 4.54 -18.17 -19.92
N ASP A 218 5.50 -19.08 -20.03
CA ASP A 218 6.73 -18.90 -20.81
C ASP A 218 7.50 -17.60 -20.48
N GLY A 219 7.61 -17.26 -19.19
CA GLY A 219 8.27 -16.04 -18.72
C GLY A 219 7.54 -14.73 -19.07
N LYS A 220 6.30 -14.83 -19.59
CA LYS A 220 5.46 -13.68 -19.92
C LYS A 220 4.21 -13.66 -19.05
N LEU A 221 3.86 -12.46 -18.55
CA LEU A 221 2.62 -12.26 -17.81
C LEU A 221 1.44 -12.23 -18.79
N GLN A 222 0.59 -13.27 -18.74
CA GLN A 222 -0.70 -13.31 -19.44
C GLN A 222 -1.77 -12.74 -18.51
N CYS A 223 -2.57 -11.81 -19.01
CA CYS A 223 -3.52 -11.08 -18.18
C CYS A 223 -4.58 -10.36 -19.01
N THR A 224 -5.73 -10.14 -18.42
CA THR A 224 -6.77 -9.25 -18.97
C THR A 224 -6.41 -7.80 -18.67
N VAL A 225 -6.43 -6.96 -19.70
CA VAL A 225 -6.15 -5.53 -19.59
C VAL A 225 -7.44 -4.80 -19.25
N LYS A 226 -7.46 -4.09 -18.13
CA LYS A 226 -8.59 -3.24 -17.70
C LYS A 226 -8.55 -1.86 -18.37
N LYS A 227 -7.38 -1.20 -18.35
CA LYS A 227 -7.20 0.15 -18.94
C LYS A 227 -5.74 0.51 -19.16
N HIS A 228 -5.53 1.54 -19.98
CA HIS A 228 -4.25 2.22 -20.13
C HIS A 228 -4.38 3.65 -19.60
N CYS A 229 -3.34 4.10 -18.88
CA CYS A 229 -3.22 5.47 -18.38
C CYS A 229 -1.92 6.06 -18.89
N ILE A 230 -2.00 7.19 -19.60
CA ILE A 230 -0.85 7.90 -20.14
C ILE A 230 -0.83 9.29 -19.53
N TRP A 231 0.33 9.72 -19.03
CA TRP A 231 0.48 11.05 -18.46
C TRP A 231 1.94 11.53 -18.53
N ILE A 232 2.12 12.86 -18.44
CA ILE A 232 3.42 13.51 -18.53
C ILE A 232 3.91 13.83 -17.12
N HIS A 233 5.18 13.53 -16.85
CA HIS A 233 5.83 13.89 -15.60
C HIS A 233 6.00 15.41 -15.51
N LYS A 234 5.39 16.00 -14.50
CA LYS A 234 5.61 17.42 -14.16
C LYS A 234 6.74 17.52 -13.12
N PRO A 235 7.57 18.57 -13.13
CA PRO A 235 8.61 18.76 -12.13
C PRO A 235 8.08 18.69 -10.69
N SER A 236 6.88 19.22 -10.42
CA SER A 236 6.21 19.16 -9.12
C SER A 236 5.93 17.76 -8.61
N TYR A 237 5.83 16.77 -9.48
CA TYR A 237 5.59 15.38 -9.05
C TYR A 237 6.83 14.75 -8.41
N TYR A 238 8.03 15.12 -8.87
CA TYR A 238 9.29 14.65 -8.30
C TYR A 238 9.59 15.29 -6.93
N GLN A 239 8.99 16.43 -6.63
CA GLN A 239 9.12 17.13 -5.35
C GLN A 239 8.17 16.56 -4.27
N ARG A 240 7.21 15.71 -4.67
CA ARG A 240 6.21 15.16 -3.74
C ARG A 240 6.76 14.13 -2.77
N TYR A 241 7.89 13.49 -3.08
CA TYR A 241 8.46 12.46 -2.22
C TYR A 241 9.99 12.43 -2.34
N ASP A 242 10.65 11.96 -1.29
CA ASP A 242 12.11 11.83 -1.26
C ASP A 242 12.53 10.56 -2.02
N THR A 243 13.07 10.77 -3.23
CA THR A 243 13.55 9.69 -4.11
C THR A 243 14.82 9.01 -3.59
N PHE A 244 15.57 9.66 -2.71
CA PHE A 244 16.88 9.21 -2.20
C PHE A 244 16.79 8.61 -0.79
N ALA A 245 15.64 8.63 -0.15
CA ALA A 245 15.47 7.99 1.15
C ALA A 245 15.77 6.50 1.04
N LYS A 246 16.77 6.03 1.81
CA LYS A 246 17.03 4.60 1.92
C LYS A 246 15.88 3.94 2.67
N MET A 247 15.28 2.94 2.06
CA MET A 247 14.27 2.10 2.71
C MET A 247 14.92 1.32 3.83
N LYS A 248 14.40 1.45 5.03
CA LYS A 248 14.75 0.56 6.13
C LYS A 248 14.05 -0.78 5.86
N ARG A 249 14.80 -1.86 5.77
CA ARG A 249 14.23 -3.21 5.84
C ARG A 249 13.82 -3.41 7.28
N TYR A 250 12.55 -3.58 7.56
CA TYR A 250 12.07 -3.91 8.89
C TYR A 250 12.43 -5.38 9.12
N ASN A 251 13.56 -5.60 9.82
CA ASN A 251 13.95 -6.93 10.24
C ASN A 251 12.91 -7.42 11.24
N LYS A 252 12.20 -8.51 10.91
CA LYS A 252 11.73 -9.42 11.95
C LYS A 252 12.96 -9.77 12.76
N GLU A 253 13.01 -9.41 14.03
CA GLU A 253 14.03 -9.91 14.94
C GLU A 253 13.96 -11.42 14.87
N TRP A 254 14.99 -12.00 14.26
CA TRP A 254 15.22 -13.43 14.31
C TRP A 254 15.55 -13.74 15.76
N GLN A 255 14.58 -14.19 16.53
CA GLN A 255 14.80 -14.71 17.88
C GLN A 255 15.55 -16.04 17.76
N GLY A 256 16.86 -15.94 17.59
CA GLY A 256 17.71 -17.11 17.51
C GLY A 256 19.14 -16.72 17.13
N HIS A 257 19.99 -16.67 18.13
CA HIS A 257 21.43 -16.46 18.15
C HIS A 257 21.87 -14.97 18.09
N LYS A 258 22.19 -14.46 19.30
CA LYS A 258 23.08 -13.34 19.51
C LYS A 258 24.42 -13.66 18.86
N HIS A 259 24.67 -13.13 17.67
CA HIS A 259 26.02 -12.97 17.18
C HIS A 259 26.56 -11.69 17.81
N GLU A 260 27.52 -11.86 18.74
CA GLU A 260 28.36 -10.78 19.20
C GLU A 260 29.03 -10.13 17.97
N PRO A 261 29.20 -8.79 17.92
CA PRO A 261 29.89 -8.14 16.83
C PRO A 261 31.36 -8.56 16.90
N SER A 262 31.78 -9.43 16.01
CA SER A 262 33.18 -9.77 15.82
C SER A 262 33.92 -8.55 15.28
N SER A 263 34.79 -8.03 16.13
CA SER A 263 36.05 -7.30 15.89
C SER A 263 36.09 -6.36 14.66
N THR A 264 36.20 -5.08 14.98
CA THR A 264 36.81 -4.02 14.22
C THR A 264 38.01 -4.48 13.37
N PHE A 265 37.86 -4.48 12.04
CA PHE A 265 38.99 -4.56 11.13
C PHE A 265 39.68 -3.20 11.08
N ASN A 266 40.79 -3.07 11.77
CA ASN A 266 41.72 -1.95 11.63
C ASN A 266 42.57 -2.17 10.37
N PHE A 267 42.33 -1.37 9.33
CA PHE A 267 43.24 -1.27 8.19
C PHE A 267 44.42 -0.38 8.61
N THR A 268 45.59 -0.97 8.85
CA THR A 268 46.84 -0.25 8.95
C THR A 268 47.38 -0.04 7.54
N VAL A 269 47.40 1.21 7.09
CA VAL A 269 48.06 1.59 5.84
C VAL A 269 49.58 1.59 6.15
N LYS A 270 50.31 0.64 5.57
CA LYS A 270 51.77 0.70 5.54
C LYS A 270 52.21 1.77 4.59
N GLY A 271 52.85 2.82 5.13
CA GLY A 271 53.52 3.84 4.35
C GLY A 271 54.66 3.24 3.53
N SER A 272 54.71 3.61 2.27
CA SER A 272 55.87 3.37 1.39
C SER A 272 56.99 4.34 1.76
N ASP A 273 58.07 3.86 2.40
CA ASP A 273 59.30 4.59 2.47
C ASP A 273 60.03 4.49 1.14
N SER A 274 60.33 5.66 0.62
CA SER A 274 61.18 5.92 -0.52
C SER A 274 62.65 5.63 -0.17
N LYS A 275 63.35 4.92 -1.03
CA LYS A 275 64.77 5.14 -1.37
C LYS A 275 64.91 4.92 -2.84
#